data_efb752ba9fa953a8698749a5f8fb78b6
#
_entry.id   efb752ba9fa953a8698749a5f8fb78b6
#
_cell.length_a   1.000
_cell.length_b   1.000
_cell.length_c   1.000
_cell.angle_alpha   90.00
_cell.angle_beta   90.00
_cell.angle_gamma   90.00
#
_symmetry.space_group_name_H-M   'P 1'
#
loop_
_entity.id
_entity.type
_entity.pdbx_description
1 polymer ?
#
loop_
_entity_poly.entity_id
_entity_poly.type
_entity_poly.pdbx_seq_one_letter_code
_entity_poly.pdbx_strand_id
1 'polypeptide(L)'
;MGKAPTLNFDDQINSTRHFMRELNRLGITSAIDAGGGFQNYPDDYKVVEHLAEKEQLTLRIAYNLFTQNPNHEYEDFASWTKIVSPGQGNDKYKMNGAGEMLVFSAADFEKFQMPRPELATMMEADLKKVISLLVENRWPFRLHATYDESITRFLNVFEEVNREIPFNGLRWWFDHAETISDRSMERVKALNGGIAIQDRMAFQGEYFVDLYGKEAAKHTPPIYRMLDLGIPVGAGSDATRVSSYNPWVALYWMVAGKTIGGLSIYDEKNKLDRKVALELYSKGSAWFSGDEGKKGTLAVGQFADIAVLSADYFTVPEEEIKDLESLLTIMGGQVVYGNNEFKNLSPELPPASPDWSPTGVYGYGGANLANTILSHDSHDNKLHSCSNPLHQHTHTVIGKDGTKWGIGCTCFAF
;
A
#
# COMPACT_ATOMS: atom_id res chain seq x y z
N MET A 1 17.56 -13.00 -5.57
CA MET A 1 16.54 -13.54 -4.64
C MET A 1 16.12 -14.99 -4.92
N GLY A 2 16.44 -15.61 -6.04
CA GLY A 2 15.99 -16.98 -6.41
C GLY A 2 16.54 -18.16 -5.63
N LYS A 3 17.07 -17.98 -4.42
CA LYS A 3 17.61 -19.07 -3.58
C LYS A 3 16.98 -19.16 -2.18
N ALA A 4 15.97 -18.34 -1.88
CA ALA A 4 15.24 -18.51 -0.63
C ALA A 4 14.33 -19.74 -0.74
N PRO A 5 14.20 -20.56 0.32
CA PRO A 5 13.28 -21.70 0.31
C PRO A 5 11.85 -21.18 0.14
N THR A 6 11.11 -21.79 -0.77
CA THR A 6 9.69 -21.52 -0.95
C THR A 6 8.92 -22.21 0.18
N LEU A 7 8.01 -21.48 0.82
CA LEU A 7 7.10 -22.07 1.82
C LEU A 7 6.19 -23.11 1.14
N ASN A 8 5.88 -24.20 1.84
CA ASN A 8 4.82 -25.10 1.39
C ASN A 8 3.45 -24.41 1.44
N PHE A 9 2.45 -25.01 0.84
CA PHE A 9 1.13 -24.37 0.68
C PHE A 9 0.45 -24.05 2.01
N ASP A 10 0.54 -24.95 3.01
CA ASP A 10 -0.06 -24.75 4.33
C ASP A 10 0.64 -23.61 5.10
N ASP A 11 1.96 -23.51 5.00
CA ASP A 11 2.73 -22.41 5.59
C ASP A 11 2.39 -21.07 4.92
N GLN A 12 2.19 -21.07 3.59
CA GLN A 12 1.74 -19.87 2.88
C GLN A 12 0.34 -19.43 3.34
N ILE A 13 -0.60 -20.38 3.50
CA ILE A 13 -1.95 -20.10 4.05
C ILE A 13 -1.83 -19.47 5.45
N ASN A 14 -1.08 -20.07 6.35
CA ASN A 14 -0.93 -19.58 7.71
C ASN A 14 -0.25 -18.22 7.75
N SER A 15 0.81 -18.01 6.97
CA SER A 15 1.50 -16.73 6.83
C SER A 15 0.53 -15.62 6.34
N THR A 16 -0.28 -15.92 5.32
CA THR A 16 -1.29 -14.99 4.79
C THR A 16 -2.34 -14.66 5.85
N ARG A 17 -2.83 -15.65 6.60
CA ARG A 17 -3.79 -15.42 7.70
C ARG A 17 -3.21 -14.55 8.80
N HIS A 18 -1.93 -14.74 9.14
CA HIS A 18 -1.24 -13.89 10.11
C HIS A 18 -1.10 -12.46 9.60
N PHE A 19 -0.77 -12.26 8.32
CA PHE A 19 -0.67 -10.92 7.75
C PHE A 19 -2.03 -10.22 7.70
N MET A 20 -3.09 -10.91 7.28
CA MET A 20 -4.44 -10.34 7.34
C MET A 20 -4.84 -9.94 8.76
N ARG A 21 -4.52 -10.77 9.77
CA ARG A 21 -4.78 -10.43 11.16
C ARG A 21 -4.02 -9.20 11.63
N GLU A 22 -2.76 -9.03 11.20
CA GLU A 22 -2.00 -7.82 11.50
C GLU A 22 -2.64 -6.57 10.87
N LEU A 23 -3.13 -6.67 9.64
CA LEU A 23 -3.89 -5.58 9.01
C LEU A 23 -5.20 -5.30 9.77
N ASN A 24 -5.91 -6.34 10.23
CA ASN A 24 -7.11 -6.16 11.05
C ASN A 24 -6.80 -5.53 12.41
N ARG A 25 -5.62 -5.79 13.02
CA ARG A 25 -5.15 -5.10 14.24
C ARG A 25 -5.04 -3.59 14.04
N LEU A 26 -4.74 -3.17 12.84
CA LEU A 26 -4.66 -1.76 12.45
C LEU A 26 -6.01 -1.17 12.00
N GLY A 27 -7.10 -1.96 12.02
CA GLY A 27 -8.43 -1.54 11.62
C GLY A 27 -8.70 -1.65 10.12
N ILE A 28 -7.79 -2.25 9.34
CA ILE A 28 -7.97 -2.43 7.90
C ILE A 28 -8.96 -3.58 7.66
N THR A 29 -9.95 -3.32 6.81
CA THR A 29 -10.99 -4.27 6.38
C THR A 29 -10.97 -4.53 4.87
N SER A 30 -10.25 -3.71 4.12
CA SER A 30 -10.12 -3.83 2.66
C SER A 30 -8.73 -3.48 2.21
N ALA A 31 -8.24 -4.17 1.19
CA ALA A 31 -6.98 -3.89 0.53
C ALA A 31 -7.17 -3.96 -1.00
N ILE A 32 -6.40 -3.15 -1.72
CA ILE A 32 -6.19 -3.31 -3.15
C ILE A 32 -4.80 -3.88 -3.34
N ASP A 33 -4.75 -5.10 -3.85
CA ASP A 33 -3.48 -5.71 -4.25
C ASP A 33 -3.07 -5.10 -5.60
N ALA A 34 -1.99 -4.35 -5.57
CA ALA A 34 -1.46 -3.66 -6.75
C ALA A 34 -0.76 -4.61 -7.73
N GLY A 35 -0.66 -5.88 -7.37
CA GLY A 35 0.23 -6.83 -8.05
C GLY A 35 1.70 -6.54 -7.73
N GLY A 36 2.60 -7.22 -8.37
CA GLY A 36 4.02 -7.04 -8.17
C GLY A 36 4.65 -8.10 -7.26
N GLY A 37 5.82 -7.80 -6.72
CA GLY A 37 6.46 -8.67 -5.74
C GLY A 37 6.84 -10.07 -6.26
N PHE A 38 7.02 -10.25 -7.57
CA PHE A 38 7.34 -11.55 -8.19
C PHE A 38 6.18 -12.56 -8.20
N GLN A 39 4.95 -12.09 -8.13
CA GLN A 39 3.75 -12.92 -8.22
C GLN A 39 3.39 -13.19 -9.68
N ASN A 40 3.29 -14.47 -10.05
CA ASN A 40 2.87 -14.90 -11.38
C ASN A 40 1.41 -15.38 -11.34
N TYR A 41 0.56 -14.74 -12.13
CA TYR A 41 -0.81 -15.17 -12.27
C TYR A 41 -0.92 -16.35 -13.27
N PRO A 42 -1.71 -17.41 -12.96
CA PRO A 42 -2.56 -17.56 -11.77
C PRO A 42 -1.87 -18.28 -10.58
N ASP A 43 -0.65 -18.79 -10.72
CA ASP A 43 -0.08 -19.78 -9.79
C ASP A 43 0.15 -19.23 -8.38
N ASP A 44 0.66 -18.01 -8.24
CA ASP A 44 0.96 -17.41 -6.94
C ASP A 44 -0.29 -16.82 -6.25
N TYR A 45 -1.44 -16.79 -6.94
CA TYR A 45 -2.72 -16.33 -6.39
C TYR A 45 -3.52 -17.43 -5.70
N LYS A 46 -3.15 -18.70 -5.89
CA LYS A 46 -3.87 -19.88 -5.37
C LYS A 46 -4.09 -19.89 -3.86
N VAL A 47 -3.17 -19.32 -3.09
CA VAL A 47 -3.30 -19.22 -1.63
C VAL A 47 -4.47 -18.32 -1.24
N VAL A 48 -4.55 -17.14 -1.83
CA VAL A 48 -5.62 -16.18 -1.53
C VAL A 48 -6.95 -16.68 -2.10
N GLU A 49 -6.95 -17.29 -3.29
CA GLU A 49 -8.12 -17.94 -3.89
C GLU A 49 -8.66 -19.04 -2.97
N HIS A 50 -7.79 -19.92 -2.47
CA HIS A 50 -8.17 -20.95 -1.51
C HIS A 50 -8.81 -20.38 -0.25
N LEU A 51 -8.22 -19.31 0.33
CA LEU A 51 -8.80 -18.64 1.50
C LEU A 51 -10.17 -18.01 1.19
N ALA A 52 -10.33 -17.47 -0.02
CA ALA A 52 -11.60 -16.91 -0.49
C ALA A 52 -12.67 -18.00 -0.64
N GLU A 53 -12.34 -19.13 -1.28
CA GLU A 53 -13.22 -20.28 -1.45
C GLU A 53 -13.67 -20.90 -0.12
N LYS A 54 -12.78 -20.89 0.88
CA LYS A 54 -13.06 -21.38 2.24
C LYS A 54 -13.72 -20.34 3.15
N GLU A 55 -14.05 -19.15 2.62
CA GLU A 55 -14.61 -18.03 3.38
C GLU A 55 -13.75 -17.60 4.56
N GLN A 56 -12.41 -17.76 4.45
CA GLN A 56 -11.42 -17.46 5.50
C GLN A 56 -10.73 -16.12 5.33
N LEU A 57 -11.10 -15.33 4.32
CA LEU A 57 -10.59 -13.97 4.20
C LEU A 57 -11.19 -13.08 5.28
N THR A 58 -10.32 -12.36 5.97
CA THR A 58 -10.68 -11.33 6.96
C THR A 58 -10.54 -9.92 6.42
N LEU A 59 -10.21 -9.81 5.13
CA LEU A 59 -10.13 -8.59 4.34
C LEU A 59 -10.91 -8.77 3.05
N ARG A 60 -11.44 -7.67 2.51
CA ARG A 60 -11.88 -7.60 1.12
C ARG A 60 -10.67 -7.28 0.26
N ILE A 61 -10.38 -8.09 -0.72
CA ILE A 61 -9.22 -7.94 -1.60
C ILE A 61 -9.68 -7.74 -3.04
N ALA A 62 -9.29 -6.61 -3.62
CA ALA A 62 -9.43 -6.33 -5.04
C ALA A 62 -8.04 -6.41 -5.68
N TYR A 63 -7.76 -7.47 -6.47
CA TYR A 63 -6.42 -7.69 -7.01
C TYR A 63 -6.27 -7.19 -8.44
N ASN A 64 -5.08 -6.68 -8.74
CA ASN A 64 -4.68 -6.26 -10.08
C ASN A 64 -3.61 -7.20 -10.62
N LEU A 65 -3.61 -7.41 -11.93
CA LEU A 65 -2.61 -8.27 -12.57
C LEU A 65 -1.40 -7.45 -13.02
N PHE A 66 -0.25 -7.89 -12.58
CA PHE A 66 1.04 -7.25 -12.80
C PHE A 66 1.93 -8.20 -13.61
N THR A 67 2.40 -7.75 -14.79
CA THR A 67 3.30 -8.58 -15.59
C THR A 67 4.64 -8.82 -14.91
N GLN A 68 5.19 -10.03 -15.07
CA GLN A 68 6.50 -10.42 -14.52
C GLN A 68 7.52 -10.68 -15.64
N ASN A 69 7.10 -10.62 -16.91
CA ASN A 69 7.88 -11.03 -18.07
C ASN A 69 8.26 -9.81 -18.94
N PRO A 70 9.41 -9.17 -18.70
CA PRO A 70 9.86 -8.04 -19.52
C PRO A 70 9.89 -8.40 -21.02
N ASN A 71 9.38 -7.52 -21.85
CA ASN A 71 9.20 -7.64 -23.30
C ASN A 71 8.12 -8.65 -23.76
N HIS A 72 7.36 -9.22 -22.83
CA HIS A 72 6.22 -10.11 -23.09
C HIS A 72 4.93 -9.62 -22.41
N GLU A 73 4.89 -8.36 -21.99
CA GLU A 73 3.79 -7.77 -21.24
C GLU A 73 2.47 -7.84 -22.02
N TYR A 74 2.52 -7.56 -23.31
CA TYR A 74 1.34 -7.64 -24.17
C TYR A 74 0.78 -9.07 -24.24
N GLU A 75 1.65 -10.06 -24.38
CA GLU A 75 1.28 -11.47 -24.44
C GLU A 75 0.66 -11.93 -23.12
N ASP A 76 1.20 -11.49 -21.97
CA ASP A 76 0.64 -11.77 -20.65
C ASP A 76 -0.78 -11.20 -20.55
N PHE A 77 -0.98 -9.90 -20.79
CA PHE A 77 -2.31 -9.29 -20.74
C PHE A 77 -3.26 -9.87 -21.79
N ALA A 78 -2.81 -10.14 -23.02
CA ALA A 78 -3.63 -10.77 -24.05
C ALA A 78 -4.06 -12.20 -23.70
N SER A 79 -3.29 -12.90 -22.88
CA SER A 79 -3.68 -14.21 -22.35
C SER A 79 -4.69 -14.06 -21.22
N TRP A 80 -4.46 -13.15 -20.27
CA TRP A 80 -5.32 -12.95 -19.11
C TRP A 80 -6.69 -12.41 -19.46
N THR A 81 -6.79 -11.52 -20.47
CA THR A 81 -8.11 -11.02 -20.96
C THR A 81 -9.04 -12.12 -21.51
N LYS A 82 -8.51 -13.33 -21.76
CA LYS A 82 -9.28 -14.49 -22.21
C LYS A 82 -9.77 -15.39 -21.09
N ILE A 83 -9.16 -15.31 -19.90
CA ILE A 83 -9.41 -16.25 -18.81
C ILE A 83 -10.04 -15.60 -17.57
N VAL A 84 -9.90 -14.28 -17.42
CA VAL A 84 -10.48 -13.55 -16.28
C VAL A 84 -11.04 -12.21 -16.76
N SER A 85 -12.02 -11.69 -16.05
CA SER A 85 -12.65 -10.40 -16.37
C SER A 85 -12.71 -9.48 -15.15
N PRO A 86 -12.61 -8.15 -15.31
CA PRO A 86 -12.79 -7.22 -14.21
C PRO A 86 -14.14 -7.43 -13.51
N GLY A 87 -14.10 -7.42 -12.17
CA GLY A 87 -15.26 -7.72 -11.32
C GLY A 87 -15.55 -9.21 -11.11
N GLN A 88 -14.83 -10.11 -11.80
CA GLN A 88 -14.97 -11.55 -11.54
C GLN A 88 -14.55 -11.87 -10.11
N GLY A 89 -15.38 -12.64 -9.42
CA GLY A 89 -15.24 -12.97 -8.00
C GLY A 89 -16.46 -12.56 -7.20
N ASN A 90 -16.26 -12.05 -5.99
CA ASN A 90 -17.31 -11.62 -5.09
C ASN A 90 -16.88 -10.38 -4.28
N ASP A 91 -17.71 -9.96 -3.32
CA ASP A 91 -17.42 -8.78 -2.49
C ASP A 91 -16.21 -8.96 -1.53
N LYS A 92 -15.71 -10.18 -1.35
CA LYS A 92 -14.50 -10.45 -0.52
C LYS A 92 -13.24 -10.61 -1.34
N TYR A 93 -13.34 -11.14 -2.57
CA TYR A 93 -12.18 -11.36 -3.45
C TYR A 93 -12.59 -11.18 -4.90
N LYS A 94 -11.99 -10.25 -5.60
CA LYS A 94 -12.34 -9.97 -7.00
C LYS A 94 -11.15 -9.46 -7.80
N MET A 95 -11.15 -9.79 -9.08
CA MET A 95 -10.27 -9.21 -10.08
C MET A 95 -10.65 -7.74 -10.29
N ASN A 96 -9.68 -6.83 -10.21
CA ASN A 96 -9.91 -5.39 -10.29
C ASN A 96 -9.46 -4.78 -11.63
N GLY A 97 -8.31 -5.18 -12.15
CA GLY A 97 -7.76 -4.63 -13.38
C GLY A 97 -6.31 -5.00 -13.63
N ALA A 98 -5.63 -4.20 -14.45
CA ALA A 98 -4.23 -4.35 -14.84
C ALA A 98 -3.31 -3.35 -14.12
N GLY A 99 -2.05 -3.71 -13.91
CA GLY A 99 -0.98 -2.85 -13.38
C GLY A 99 -0.73 -3.09 -11.90
N GLU A 100 0.18 -2.32 -11.27
CA GLU A 100 0.75 -1.02 -11.70
C GLU A 100 1.79 -1.10 -12.83
N MET A 101 2.47 -2.21 -13.03
CA MET A 101 3.41 -2.36 -14.15
C MET A 101 2.67 -2.90 -15.37
N LEU A 102 2.47 -2.03 -16.37
CA LEU A 102 1.88 -2.39 -17.64
C LEU A 102 2.93 -2.78 -18.68
N VAL A 103 4.05 -2.05 -18.67
CA VAL A 103 5.24 -2.36 -19.49
C VAL A 103 6.51 -1.98 -18.72
N PHE A 104 7.53 -2.81 -18.73
CA PHE A 104 8.79 -2.52 -18.02
C PHE A 104 9.54 -1.32 -18.59
N SER A 105 9.31 -0.98 -19.85
CA SER A 105 9.87 0.22 -20.48
C SER A 105 9.32 1.53 -19.90
N ALA A 106 8.20 1.48 -19.14
CA ALA A 106 7.61 2.62 -18.44
C ALA A 106 8.03 2.72 -16.95
N ALA A 107 8.94 1.88 -16.46
CA ALA A 107 9.36 1.87 -15.08
C ALA A 107 10.13 3.14 -14.70
N ASP A 108 9.47 4.06 -14.00
CA ASP A 108 10.07 5.29 -13.48
C ASP A 108 10.28 5.22 -11.96
N PHE A 109 10.66 4.04 -11.47
CA PHE A 109 10.84 3.78 -10.04
C PHE A 109 11.70 4.85 -9.37
N GLU A 110 11.14 5.38 -8.30
CA GLU A 110 11.77 6.43 -7.52
C GLU A 110 12.94 5.92 -6.71
N LYS A 111 13.98 6.72 -6.71
CA LYS A 111 15.07 6.67 -5.75
C LYS A 111 15.51 8.10 -5.50
N PHE A 112 14.91 8.75 -4.52
CA PHE A 112 15.24 10.15 -4.21
C PHE A 112 16.69 10.41 -3.78
N GLN A 113 17.52 9.40 -3.81
CA GLN A 113 18.98 9.49 -3.63
C GLN A 113 19.76 9.45 -4.96
N MET A 114 19.07 9.25 -6.07
CA MET A 114 19.65 9.07 -7.40
C MET A 114 18.99 10.00 -8.42
N PRO A 115 19.65 10.30 -9.55
CA PRO A 115 18.99 10.96 -10.67
C PRO A 115 17.72 10.22 -11.10
N ARG A 116 16.76 10.98 -11.63
CA ARG A 116 15.52 10.42 -12.18
C ARG A 116 15.82 9.43 -13.29
N PRO A 117 15.07 8.32 -13.38
CA PRO A 117 15.29 7.33 -14.43
C PRO A 117 14.94 7.93 -15.81
N GLU A 118 15.73 7.59 -16.81
CA GLU A 118 15.42 7.88 -18.19
C GLU A 118 14.62 6.70 -18.78
N LEU A 119 13.39 6.96 -19.19
CA LEU A 119 12.53 5.92 -19.78
C LEU A 119 13.04 5.51 -21.17
N ALA A 120 12.91 4.23 -21.47
CA ALA A 120 13.32 3.66 -22.75
C ALA A 120 12.65 4.38 -23.94
N THR A 121 13.34 4.44 -25.09
CA THR A 121 12.83 5.09 -26.31
C THR A 121 11.63 4.39 -26.92
N MET A 122 11.42 3.10 -26.60
CA MET A 122 10.28 2.30 -27.08
C MET A 122 9.05 2.39 -26.17
N MET A 123 9.14 3.07 -25.03
CA MET A 123 8.12 3.08 -24.00
C MET A 123 6.74 3.47 -24.54
N GLU A 124 6.62 4.52 -25.34
CA GLU A 124 5.35 4.97 -25.86
C GLU A 124 4.67 3.91 -26.75
N ALA A 125 5.46 3.22 -27.59
CA ALA A 125 4.94 2.18 -28.46
C ALA A 125 4.48 0.94 -27.68
N ASP A 126 5.27 0.51 -26.70
CA ASP A 126 4.94 -0.63 -25.84
C ASP A 126 3.69 -0.33 -25.01
N LEU A 127 3.65 0.84 -24.35
CA LEU A 127 2.54 1.27 -23.53
C LEU A 127 1.25 1.43 -24.35
N LYS A 128 1.33 2.05 -25.53
CA LYS A 128 0.18 2.19 -26.43
C LYS A 128 -0.43 0.83 -26.77
N LYS A 129 0.40 -0.15 -27.09
CA LYS A 129 -0.03 -1.50 -27.47
C LYS A 129 -0.80 -2.17 -26.34
N VAL A 130 -0.29 -2.09 -25.09
CA VAL A 130 -0.94 -2.69 -23.91
C VAL A 130 -2.21 -1.92 -23.54
N ILE A 131 -2.18 -0.58 -23.49
CA ILE A 131 -3.35 0.24 -23.14
C ILE A 131 -4.48 0.02 -24.16
N SER A 132 -4.18 -0.04 -25.47
CA SER A 132 -5.19 -0.32 -26.49
C SER A 132 -5.91 -1.65 -26.22
N LEU A 133 -5.14 -2.71 -25.94
CA LEU A 133 -5.70 -4.02 -25.58
C LEU A 133 -6.61 -3.94 -24.34
N LEU A 134 -6.17 -3.24 -23.29
CA LEU A 134 -6.93 -3.12 -22.03
C LEU A 134 -8.22 -2.32 -22.24
N VAL A 135 -8.17 -1.23 -23.03
CA VAL A 135 -9.35 -0.40 -23.34
C VAL A 135 -10.36 -1.17 -24.18
N GLU A 136 -9.91 -1.90 -25.22
CA GLU A 136 -10.76 -2.76 -26.07
C GLU A 136 -11.50 -3.82 -25.23
N ASN A 137 -10.83 -4.40 -24.23
CA ASN A 137 -11.40 -5.41 -23.33
C ASN A 137 -12.07 -4.82 -22.10
N ARG A 138 -12.19 -3.49 -21.99
CA ARG A 138 -12.80 -2.77 -20.86
C ARG A 138 -12.16 -3.12 -19.50
N TRP A 139 -10.85 -3.33 -19.47
CA TRP A 139 -10.08 -3.57 -18.27
C TRP A 139 -9.65 -2.27 -17.62
N PRO A 140 -10.07 -1.99 -16.37
CA PRO A 140 -9.48 -0.91 -15.59
C PRO A 140 -7.97 -1.10 -15.48
N PHE A 141 -7.22 -0.01 -15.47
CA PHE A 141 -5.76 -0.11 -15.41
C PHE A 141 -5.15 0.98 -14.53
N ARG A 142 -4.01 0.65 -13.98
CA ARG A 142 -3.18 1.54 -13.18
C ARG A 142 -1.74 1.51 -13.69
N LEU A 143 -1.02 2.61 -13.48
CA LEU A 143 0.37 2.72 -13.89
C LEU A 143 1.18 3.42 -12.82
N HIS A 144 2.30 2.80 -12.44
CA HIS A 144 3.33 3.41 -11.61
C HIS A 144 3.84 4.70 -12.27
N ALA A 145 3.80 5.81 -11.58
CA ALA A 145 4.17 7.12 -12.14
C ALA A 145 4.61 8.08 -11.03
N THR A 146 5.90 8.26 -10.89
CA THR A 146 6.50 9.12 -9.85
C THR A 146 6.76 10.53 -10.34
N TYR A 147 7.37 10.65 -11.53
CA TYR A 147 7.91 11.91 -12.02
C TYR A 147 7.05 12.53 -13.13
N ASP A 148 6.90 13.87 -13.11
CA ASP A 148 6.08 14.57 -14.09
C ASP A 148 6.54 14.39 -15.53
N GLU A 149 7.85 14.21 -15.75
CA GLU A 149 8.41 13.93 -17.06
C GLU A 149 7.87 12.59 -17.61
N SER A 150 7.83 11.56 -16.77
CA SER A 150 7.25 10.26 -17.12
C SER A 150 5.73 10.38 -17.32
N ILE A 151 5.05 11.00 -16.35
CA ILE A 151 3.60 11.23 -16.39
C ILE A 151 3.19 11.97 -17.69
N THR A 152 3.93 13.00 -18.08
CA THR A 152 3.68 13.73 -19.33
C THR A 152 3.72 12.81 -20.55
N ARG A 153 4.72 11.91 -20.62
CA ARG A 153 4.86 10.93 -21.71
C ARG A 153 3.73 9.88 -21.68
N PHE A 154 3.37 9.39 -20.50
CA PHE A 154 2.25 8.45 -20.33
C PHE A 154 0.93 9.07 -20.78
N LEU A 155 0.66 10.30 -20.38
CA LEU A 155 -0.54 11.03 -20.78
C LEU A 155 -0.60 11.26 -22.30
N ASN A 156 0.53 11.47 -22.99
CA ASN A 156 0.54 11.56 -24.45
C ASN A 156 0.00 10.26 -25.08
N VAL A 157 0.43 9.11 -24.55
CA VAL A 157 -0.06 7.78 -24.99
C VAL A 157 -1.54 7.61 -24.68
N PHE A 158 -1.98 7.96 -23.46
CA PHE A 158 -3.38 7.80 -23.04
C PHE A 158 -4.32 8.67 -23.89
N GLU A 159 -3.93 9.91 -24.19
CA GLU A 159 -4.68 10.81 -25.06
C GLU A 159 -4.75 10.28 -26.50
N GLU A 160 -3.65 9.69 -27.00
CA GLU A 160 -3.61 9.09 -28.33
C GLU A 160 -4.55 7.89 -28.40
N VAL A 161 -4.46 6.95 -27.46
CA VAL A 161 -5.35 5.80 -27.40
C VAL A 161 -6.80 6.23 -27.22
N ASN A 162 -7.08 7.22 -26.34
CA ASN A 162 -8.46 7.68 -26.12
C ASN A 162 -9.09 8.33 -27.37
N ARG A 163 -8.28 8.92 -28.27
CA ARG A 163 -8.78 9.41 -29.58
C ARG A 163 -9.12 8.28 -30.53
N GLU A 164 -8.38 7.18 -30.50
CA GLU A 164 -8.59 6.00 -31.35
C GLU A 164 -9.67 5.08 -30.79
N ILE A 165 -9.62 4.82 -29.48
CA ILE A 165 -10.51 3.94 -28.75
C ILE A 165 -10.96 4.66 -27.48
N PRO A 166 -12.11 5.35 -27.49
CA PRO A 166 -12.54 6.16 -26.37
C PRO A 166 -12.66 5.38 -25.05
N PHE A 167 -12.14 5.93 -23.97
CA PHE A 167 -12.17 5.31 -22.64
C PHE A 167 -13.61 5.15 -22.11
N ASN A 168 -14.52 6.09 -22.42
CA ASN A 168 -15.95 5.98 -22.12
C ASN A 168 -16.24 5.53 -20.68
N GLY A 169 -15.66 6.24 -19.70
CA GLY A 169 -15.79 5.96 -18.28
C GLY A 169 -15.04 4.72 -17.78
N LEU A 170 -14.16 4.14 -18.59
CA LEU A 170 -13.23 3.14 -18.10
C LEU A 170 -12.35 3.77 -17.02
N ARG A 171 -12.23 3.12 -15.85
CA ARG A 171 -11.37 3.59 -14.77
C ARG A 171 -9.93 3.35 -15.09
N TRP A 172 -9.14 4.37 -14.85
CA TRP A 172 -7.69 4.30 -14.88
C TRP A 172 -7.11 5.29 -13.88
N TRP A 173 -5.87 5.04 -13.40
CA TRP A 173 -5.23 5.95 -12.47
C TRP A 173 -3.72 5.81 -12.50
N PHE A 174 -3.05 6.87 -12.04
CA PHE A 174 -1.65 6.81 -11.67
C PHE A 174 -1.50 6.45 -10.21
N ASP A 175 -0.48 5.64 -9.92
CA ASP A 175 -0.01 5.40 -8.58
C ASP A 175 1.13 6.37 -8.27
N HIS A 176 1.18 6.86 -7.03
CA HIS A 176 2.20 7.74 -6.47
C HIS A 176 2.06 9.20 -6.87
N ALA A 177 2.45 9.57 -8.07
CA ALA A 177 2.36 10.93 -8.63
C ALA A 177 3.07 12.00 -7.77
N GLU A 178 4.20 11.68 -7.14
CA GLU A 178 4.86 12.56 -6.18
C GLU A 178 5.20 13.91 -6.78
N THR A 179 5.72 13.98 -8.00
CA THR A 179 6.15 15.25 -8.60
C THR A 179 5.26 15.73 -9.75
N ILE A 180 4.00 15.28 -9.79
CA ILE A 180 3.05 15.65 -10.84
C ILE A 180 2.84 17.17 -10.91
N SER A 181 2.85 17.75 -12.11
CA SER A 181 2.59 19.16 -12.35
C SER A 181 1.10 19.49 -12.44
N ASP A 182 0.75 20.78 -12.25
CA ASP A 182 -0.62 21.28 -12.47
C ASP A 182 -1.16 20.90 -13.86
N ARG A 183 -0.34 21.06 -14.91
CA ARG A 183 -0.70 20.73 -16.28
C ARG A 183 -1.01 19.23 -16.44
N SER A 184 -0.22 18.38 -15.82
CA SER A 184 -0.46 16.93 -15.91
C SER A 184 -1.70 16.54 -15.10
N MET A 185 -1.96 17.17 -13.95
CA MET A 185 -3.20 16.96 -13.19
C MET A 185 -4.45 17.37 -13.97
N GLU A 186 -4.41 18.50 -14.68
CA GLU A 186 -5.52 18.93 -15.56
C GLU A 186 -5.79 17.92 -16.67
N ARG A 187 -4.75 17.31 -17.24
CA ARG A 187 -4.88 16.24 -18.24
C ARG A 187 -5.47 14.96 -17.66
N VAL A 188 -5.02 14.56 -16.44
CA VAL A 188 -5.62 13.43 -15.72
C VAL A 188 -7.12 13.68 -15.53
N LYS A 189 -7.50 14.88 -15.09
CA LYS A 189 -8.91 15.26 -14.92
C LYS A 189 -9.68 15.24 -16.24
N ALA A 190 -9.10 15.75 -17.31
CA ALA A 190 -9.74 15.78 -18.64
C ALA A 190 -10.01 14.36 -19.19
N LEU A 191 -9.16 13.40 -18.86
CA LEU A 191 -9.32 11.98 -19.22
C LEU A 191 -10.14 11.18 -18.18
N ASN A 192 -10.70 11.83 -17.17
CA ASN A 192 -11.43 11.20 -16.04
C ASN A 192 -10.60 10.14 -15.29
N GLY A 193 -9.29 10.36 -15.18
CA GLY A 193 -8.40 9.51 -14.41
C GLY A 193 -8.42 9.82 -12.92
N GLY A 194 -7.83 8.90 -12.12
CA GLY A 194 -7.61 9.06 -10.70
C GLY A 194 -6.12 9.12 -10.33
N ILE A 195 -5.84 9.38 -9.06
CA ILE A 195 -4.48 9.31 -8.49
C ILE A 195 -4.55 8.57 -7.16
N ALA A 196 -3.79 7.49 -7.02
CA ALA A 196 -3.62 6.76 -5.76
C ALA A 196 -2.29 7.17 -5.14
N ILE A 197 -2.36 7.99 -4.09
CA ILE A 197 -1.18 8.46 -3.36
C ILE A 197 -0.72 7.44 -2.33
N GLN A 198 0.55 7.50 -1.95
CA GLN A 198 1.14 6.70 -0.88
C GLN A 198 1.98 7.56 0.06
N ASP A 199 2.33 7.00 1.22
CA ASP A 199 3.07 7.68 2.27
C ASP A 199 4.60 7.65 2.12
N ARG A 200 5.11 7.52 0.89
CA ARG A 200 6.57 7.51 0.61
C ARG A 200 7.30 8.70 1.22
N MET A 201 6.71 9.88 1.15
CA MET A 201 7.33 11.08 1.71
C MET A 201 7.42 11.08 3.23
N ALA A 202 6.63 10.24 3.92
CA ALA A 202 6.81 10.01 5.35
C ALA A 202 8.17 9.33 5.65
N PHE A 203 8.66 8.49 4.75
CA PHE A 203 9.87 7.67 4.91
C PHE A 203 11.09 8.21 4.14
N GLN A 204 10.85 8.80 2.99
CA GLN A 204 11.92 9.26 2.08
C GLN A 204 11.95 10.79 1.93
N GLY A 205 11.14 11.52 2.71
CA GLY A 205 11.06 12.98 2.62
C GLY A 205 12.38 13.68 2.90
N GLU A 206 13.22 13.16 3.80
CA GLU A 206 14.56 13.69 4.06
C GLU A 206 15.46 13.58 2.82
N TYR A 207 15.45 12.42 2.16
CA TYR A 207 16.22 12.23 0.91
C TYR A 207 15.72 13.11 -0.22
N PHE A 208 14.40 13.29 -0.28
CA PHE A 208 13.80 14.20 -1.25
C PHE A 208 14.23 15.66 -1.01
N VAL A 209 14.22 16.11 0.24
CA VAL A 209 14.67 17.45 0.63
C VAL A 209 16.14 17.66 0.32
N ASP A 210 16.99 16.65 0.58
CA ASP A 210 18.41 16.72 0.31
C ASP A 210 18.72 16.86 -1.20
N LEU A 211 17.93 16.19 -2.05
CA LEU A 211 18.15 16.21 -3.49
C LEU A 211 17.47 17.39 -4.20
N TYR A 212 16.19 17.69 -3.83
CA TYR A 212 15.34 18.65 -4.54
C TYR A 212 15.10 19.95 -3.75
N GLY A 213 15.50 19.99 -2.49
CA GLY A 213 15.31 21.15 -1.61
C GLY A 213 13.93 21.20 -0.93
N LYS A 214 13.87 22.01 0.13
CA LYS A 214 12.67 22.14 0.97
C LYS A 214 11.47 22.72 0.22
N GLU A 215 11.70 23.65 -0.72
CA GLU A 215 10.59 24.28 -1.47
C GLU A 215 9.85 23.25 -2.34
N ALA A 216 10.58 22.35 -3.01
CA ALA A 216 9.96 21.28 -3.79
C ALA A 216 9.16 20.30 -2.91
N ALA A 217 9.65 20.00 -1.71
CA ALA A 217 8.98 19.07 -0.80
C ALA A 217 7.63 19.58 -0.28
N LYS A 218 7.42 20.91 -0.19
CA LYS A 218 6.18 21.51 0.32
C LYS A 218 4.92 21.04 -0.42
N HIS A 219 5.06 20.62 -1.66
CA HIS A 219 3.97 20.24 -2.56
C HIS A 219 4.18 18.87 -3.20
N THR A 220 4.86 17.95 -2.54
CA THR A 220 5.20 16.64 -3.08
C THR A 220 4.65 15.51 -2.21
N PRO A 221 3.61 14.77 -2.65
CA PRO A 221 2.72 15.07 -3.77
C PRO A 221 1.78 16.26 -3.48
N PRO A 222 1.25 16.94 -4.53
CA PRO A 222 0.39 18.11 -4.37
C PRO A 222 -1.08 17.72 -4.07
N ILE A 223 -1.33 17.04 -2.94
CA ILE A 223 -2.61 16.39 -2.61
C ILE A 223 -3.77 17.39 -2.62
N TYR A 224 -3.58 18.54 -1.97
CA TYR A 224 -4.62 19.56 -1.93
C TYR A 224 -5.04 20.02 -3.33
N ARG A 225 -4.06 20.19 -4.24
CA ARG A 225 -4.31 20.60 -5.61
C ARG A 225 -5.06 19.53 -6.42
N MET A 226 -4.73 18.24 -6.20
CA MET A 226 -5.49 17.14 -6.81
C MET A 226 -6.96 17.19 -6.39
N LEU A 227 -7.24 17.42 -5.10
CA LEU A 227 -8.60 17.52 -4.56
C LEU A 227 -9.32 18.77 -5.09
N ASP A 228 -8.65 19.92 -5.15
CA ASP A 228 -9.21 21.18 -5.67
C ASP A 228 -9.65 21.05 -7.14
N LEU A 229 -8.91 20.32 -7.95
CA LEU A 229 -9.27 19.97 -9.31
C LEU A 229 -10.41 18.94 -9.40
N GLY A 230 -10.81 18.32 -8.28
CA GLY A 230 -11.82 17.27 -8.24
C GLY A 230 -11.39 16.00 -8.94
N ILE A 231 -10.10 15.67 -8.90
CA ILE A 231 -9.57 14.37 -9.33
C ILE A 231 -9.97 13.34 -8.26
N PRO A 232 -10.42 12.13 -8.62
CA PRO A 232 -10.53 11.03 -7.67
C PRO A 232 -9.18 10.72 -7.04
N VAL A 233 -9.06 10.91 -5.71
CA VAL A 233 -7.84 10.60 -4.95
C VAL A 233 -8.14 9.56 -3.90
N GLY A 234 -7.29 8.55 -3.81
CA GLY A 234 -7.27 7.58 -2.72
C GLY A 234 -5.88 7.51 -2.10
N ALA A 235 -5.81 7.08 -0.84
CA ALA A 235 -4.55 6.92 -0.15
C ALA A 235 -4.28 5.46 0.19
N GLY A 236 -3.03 5.05 0.15
CA GLY A 236 -2.55 3.72 0.47
C GLY A 236 -1.11 3.75 0.98
N SER A 237 -0.51 2.60 1.20
CA SER A 237 0.84 2.49 1.77
C SER A 237 1.91 2.01 0.78
N ASP A 238 1.52 1.30 -0.26
CA ASP A 238 2.48 0.59 -1.14
C ASP A 238 3.43 -0.32 -0.34
N ALA A 239 2.90 -0.90 0.74
CA ALA A 239 3.68 -1.75 1.62
C ALA A 239 3.86 -3.15 0.98
N THR A 240 4.84 -3.89 1.40
CA THR A 240 5.72 -3.75 2.59
C THR A 240 7.14 -3.33 2.23
N ARG A 241 7.44 -3.19 0.95
CA ARG A 241 8.83 -3.02 0.48
C ARG A 241 9.34 -1.58 0.61
N VAL A 242 8.49 -0.60 0.39
CA VAL A 242 8.90 0.82 0.27
C VAL A 242 8.40 1.68 1.42
N SER A 243 7.39 1.22 2.15
CA SER A 243 6.84 1.91 3.31
C SER A 243 6.20 0.93 4.31
N SER A 244 5.70 1.45 5.41
CA SER A 244 4.95 0.68 6.40
C SER A 244 3.52 0.42 5.91
N TYR A 245 2.99 -0.77 6.20
CA TYR A 245 1.58 -1.09 6.00
C TYR A 245 0.64 -0.45 7.05
N ASN A 246 1.19 0.29 8.02
CA ASN A 246 0.40 0.95 9.06
C ASN A 246 -0.32 2.19 8.50
N PRO A 247 -1.67 2.20 8.36
CA PRO A 247 -2.41 3.30 7.79
C PRO A 247 -2.32 4.57 8.64
N TRP A 248 -2.08 4.42 9.94
CA TRP A 248 -1.99 5.55 10.88
C TRP A 248 -0.74 6.38 10.66
N VAL A 249 0.35 5.77 10.16
CA VAL A 249 1.54 6.50 9.72
C VAL A 249 1.24 7.34 8.50
N ALA A 250 0.49 6.81 7.52
CA ALA A 250 0.07 7.57 6.36
C ALA A 250 -0.88 8.74 6.74
N LEU A 251 -1.82 8.49 7.65
CA LEU A 251 -2.73 9.52 8.16
C LEU A 251 -1.97 10.60 8.95
N TYR A 252 -1.02 10.21 9.80
CA TYR A 252 -0.13 11.15 10.48
C TYR A 252 0.61 12.04 9.50
N TRP A 253 1.25 11.43 8.48
CA TRP A 253 1.98 12.17 7.45
C TRP A 253 1.10 13.19 6.73
N MET A 254 -0.12 12.81 6.30
CA MET A 254 -1.04 13.72 5.59
C MET A 254 -1.52 14.89 6.46
N VAL A 255 -1.71 14.65 7.78
CA VAL A 255 -2.22 15.67 8.72
C VAL A 255 -1.10 16.55 9.26
N ALA A 256 -0.03 15.94 9.77
CA ALA A 256 1.07 16.68 10.39
C ALA A 256 2.03 17.31 9.38
N GLY A 257 2.07 16.78 8.14
CA GLY A 257 3.00 17.25 7.10
C GLY A 257 4.46 16.98 7.43
N LYS A 258 4.72 15.89 8.20
CA LYS A 258 6.07 15.54 8.68
C LYS A 258 6.48 14.15 8.23
N THR A 259 7.79 13.96 8.12
CA THR A 259 8.38 12.62 8.03
C THR A 259 8.29 11.90 9.37
N ILE A 260 8.48 10.58 9.38
CA ILE A 260 8.57 9.83 10.65
C ILE A 260 9.80 10.22 11.47
N GLY A 261 10.84 10.77 10.85
CA GLY A 261 12.00 11.38 11.51
C GLY A 261 11.71 12.75 12.14
N GLY A 262 10.52 13.32 11.92
CA GLY A 262 10.08 14.59 12.49
C GLY A 262 10.39 15.82 11.65
N LEU A 263 10.96 15.66 10.44
CA LEU A 263 11.18 16.79 9.54
C LEU A 263 9.84 17.30 8.98
N SER A 264 9.52 18.59 9.22
CA SER A 264 8.37 19.24 8.59
C SER A 264 8.67 19.48 7.11
N ILE A 265 7.89 18.85 6.24
CA ILE A 265 8.05 18.90 4.77
C ILE A 265 6.95 19.72 4.09
N TYR A 266 5.71 19.71 4.61
CA TYR A 266 4.58 20.43 4.01
C TYR A 266 4.37 21.81 4.60
N ASP A 267 3.92 22.76 3.77
CA ASP A 267 3.29 23.97 4.23
C ASP A 267 1.82 23.71 4.62
N GLU A 268 1.20 24.69 5.27
CA GLU A 268 -0.19 24.56 5.75
C GLU A 268 -1.21 24.28 4.63
N LYS A 269 -0.90 24.64 3.38
CA LYS A 269 -1.81 24.42 2.26
C LYS A 269 -1.82 22.98 1.75
N ASN A 270 -0.73 22.23 1.99
CA ASN A 270 -0.65 20.84 1.56
C ASN A 270 -0.94 19.86 2.71
N LYS A 271 -1.11 20.33 3.93
CA LYS A 271 -1.60 19.51 5.04
C LYS A 271 -3.10 19.28 4.89
N LEU A 272 -3.55 18.11 5.21
CA LEU A 272 -4.96 17.77 5.16
C LEU A 272 -5.62 17.88 6.54
N ASP A 273 -6.86 18.31 6.54
CA ASP A 273 -7.74 18.11 7.69
C ASP A 273 -7.90 16.61 7.97
N ARG A 274 -8.02 16.24 9.25
CA ARG A 274 -8.13 14.83 9.69
C ARG A 274 -9.26 14.08 9.02
N LYS A 275 -10.40 14.73 8.83
CA LYS A 275 -11.56 14.15 8.16
C LYS A 275 -11.24 13.86 6.69
N VAL A 276 -10.65 14.82 6.00
CA VAL A 276 -10.26 14.66 4.59
C VAL A 276 -9.23 13.54 4.45
N ALA A 277 -8.19 13.50 5.27
CA ALA A 277 -7.18 12.43 5.25
C ALA A 277 -7.81 11.04 5.45
N LEU A 278 -8.71 10.90 6.44
CA LEU A 278 -9.44 9.65 6.68
C LEU A 278 -10.37 9.27 5.52
N GLU A 279 -11.03 10.26 4.89
CA GLU A 279 -11.87 10.04 3.71
C GLU A 279 -11.04 9.54 2.52
N LEU A 280 -9.81 10.00 2.32
CA LEU A 280 -8.93 9.47 1.26
C LEU A 280 -8.55 8.01 1.50
N TYR A 281 -8.31 7.64 2.75
CA TYR A 281 -7.93 6.28 3.12
C TYR A 281 -9.12 5.30 3.13
N SER A 282 -10.34 5.79 3.14
CA SER A 282 -11.56 4.98 3.20
C SER A 282 -12.44 5.14 1.95
N LYS A 283 -13.24 6.20 1.89
CA LYS A 283 -14.16 6.50 0.79
C LYS A 283 -13.43 6.75 -0.54
N GLY A 284 -12.32 7.50 -0.50
CA GLY A 284 -11.49 7.77 -1.68
C GLY A 284 -10.93 6.47 -2.26
N SER A 285 -10.34 5.62 -1.40
CA SER A 285 -9.78 4.34 -1.83
C SER A 285 -10.84 3.36 -2.34
N ALA A 286 -12.10 3.45 -1.91
CA ALA A 286 -13.19 2.60 -2.42
C ALA A 286 -13.44 2.81 -3.93
N TRP A 287 -13.19 4.01 -4.47
CA TRP A 287 -13.30 4.28 -5.90
C TRP A 287 -12.35 3.41 -6.73
N PHE A 288 -11.12 3.19 -6.27
CA PHE A 288 -10.09 2.43 -6.97
C PHE A 288 -10.35 0.91 -7.03
N SER A 289 -11.25 0.42 -6.19
CA SER A 289 -11.73 -0.97 -6.25
C SER A 289 -13.14 -1.10 -6.86
N GLY A 290 -13.74 -0.01 -7.36
CA GLY A 290 -15.10 -0.04 -7.89
C GLY A 290 -16.17 -0.32 -6.83
N ASP A 291 -15.92 0.04 -5.57
CA ASP A 291 -16.81 -0.20 -4.45
C ASP A 291 -17.34 1.11 -3.81
N GLU A 292 -17.24 2.23 -4.51
CA GLU A 292 -17.87 3.45 -4.05
C GLU A 292 -19.39 3.26 -3.83
N GLY A 293 -19.87 3.75 -2.72
CA GLY A 293 -21.24 3.53 -2.29
C GLY A 293 -21.51 2.18 -1.63
N LYS A 294 -20.56 1.23 -1.65
CA LYS A 294 -20.65 -0.05 -0.94
C LYS A 294 -19.85 -0.07 0.37
N LYS A 295 -18.71 0.63 0.41
CA LYS A 295 -17.80 0.71 1.57
C LYS A 295 -17.14 2.08 1.69
N GLY A 296 -16.41 2.29 2.77
CA GLY A 296 -15.62 3.50 3.04
C GLY A 296 -16.37 4.57 3.84
N THR A 297 -17.65 4.33 4.19
CA THR A 297 -18.42 5.14 5.14
C THR A 297 -19.33 4.25 5.98
N LEU A 298 -19.85 4.80 7.09
CA LEU A 298 -20.82 4.12 7.97
C LEU A 298 -22.27 4.46 7.56
N ALA A 299 -22.56 4.42 6.28
CA ALA A 299 -23.90 4.72 5.77
C ALA A 299 -24.78 3.45 5.72
N VAL A 300 -26.08 3.64 5.91
CA VAL A 300 -27.05 2.53 5.76
C VAL A 300 -27.00 1.97 4.35
N GLY A 301 -26.95 0.65 4.24
CA GLY A 301 -26.85 -0.07 2.96
C GLY A 301 -25.42 -0.36 2.50
N GLN A 302 -24.41 0.13 3.22
CA GLN A 302 -23.01 -0.24 3.00
C GLN A 302 -22.62 -1.48 3.81
N PHE A 303 -21.48 -2.06 3.47
CA PHE A 303 -20.91 -3.17 4.25
C PHE A 303 -20.64 -2.73 5.69
N ALA A 304 -20.93 -3.62 6.63
CA ALA A 304 -20.60 -3.44 8.04
C ALA A 304 -19.09 -3.73 8.26
N ASP A 305 -18.26 -2.85 7.71
CA ASP A 305 -16.80 -2.87 7.84
C ASP A 305 -16.41 -1.72 8.80
N ILE A 306 -16.05 -2.06 10.03
CA ILE A 306 -15.97 -1.11 11.15
C ILE A 306 -14.70 -1.37 11.96
N ALA A 307 -14.00 -0.31 12.37
CA ALA A 307 -12.93 -0.35 13.34
C ALA A 307 -13.29 0.51 14.56
N VAL A 308 -13.15 -0.05 15.76
CA VAL A 308 -13.17 0.69 17.03
C VAL A 308 -11.75 0.95 17.41
N LEU A 309 -11.35 2.20 17.53
CA LEU A 309 -9.96 2.58 17.71
C LEU A 309 -9.57 2.67 19.18
N SER A 310 -8.26 2.56 19.45
CA SER A 310 -7.66 2.67 20.80
C SER A 310 -7.83 4.07 21.41
N ALA A 311 -7.99 5.11 20.60
CA ALA A 311 -8.30 6.46 21.02
C ALA A 311 -9.06 7.20 19.91
N ASP A 312 -9.61 8.38 20.23
CA ASP A 312 -10.34 9.21 19.27
C ASP A 312 -9.36 9.90 18.30
N TYR A 313 -9.32 9.41 17.05
CA TYR A 313 -8.51 9.94 15.97
C TYR A 313 -8.68 11.45 15.76
N PHE A 314 -9.86 11.99 16.01
CA PHE A 314 -10.15 13.41 15.77
C PHE A 314 -9.60 14.34 16.85
N THR A 315 -9.29 13.81 18.04
CA THR A 315 -8.90 14.60 19.20
C THR A 315 -7.52 14.28 19.78
N VAL A 316 -6.95 13.10 19.50
CA VAL A 316 -5.58 12.77 19.96
C VAL A 316 -4.56 13.81 19.46
N PRO A 317 -3.45 14.07 20.18
CA PRO A 317 -2.33 14.83 19.64
C PRO A 317 -1.88 14.30 18.29
N GLU A 318 -1.45 15.17 17.36
CA GLU A 318 -1.03 14.72 16.01
C GLU A 318 0.05 13.64 16.04
N GLU A 319 1.02 13.79 16.95
CA GLU A 319 2.12 12.83 17.10
C GLU A 319 1.67 11.42 17.56
N GLU A 320 0.47 11.30 18.13
CA GLU A 320 -0.10 10.03 18.58
C GLU A 320 -0.97 9.35 17.51
N ILE A 321 -1.25 10.03 16.38
CA ILE A 321 -2.03 9.43 15.29
C ILE A 321 -1.38 8.15 14.78
N LYS A 322 -0.05 8.15 14.62
CA LYS A 322 0.71 6.99 14.12
C LYS A 322 0.73 5.78 15.04
N ASP A 323 0.33 5.97 16.30
CA ASP A 323 0.32 4.94 17.36
C ASP A 323 -1.08 4.34 17.57
N LEU A 324 -2.07 4.77 16.79
CA LEU A 324 -3.43 4.23 16.87
C LEU A 324 -3.48 2.78 16.42
N GLU A 325 -4.35 2.02 17.06
CA GLU A 325 -4.66 0.63 16.75
C GLU A 325 -6.17 0.40 16.83
N SER A 326 -6.63 -0.73 16.33
CA SER A 326 -8.01 -1.15 16.51
C SER A 326 -8.14 -1.99 17.78
N LEU A 327 -9.17 -1.72 18.58
CA LEU A 327 -9.60 -2.57 19.68
C LEU A 327 -10.58 -3.65 19.19
N LEU A 328 -11.38 -3.32 18.17
CA LEU A 328 -12.31 -4.24 17.55
C LEU A 328 -12.37 -3.94 16.04
N THR A 329 -12.15 -4.95 15.21
CA THR A 329 -12.34 -4.83 13.76
C THR A 329 -13.42 -5.82 13.30
N ILE A 330 -14.37 -5.29 12.57
CA ILE A 330 -15.51 -6.02 12.00
C ILE A 330 -15.43 -5.91 10.48
N MET A 331 -15.53 -7.03 9.77
CA MET A 331 -15.60 -7.08 8.31
C MET A 331 -16.84 -7.85 7.88
N GLY A 332 -17.74 -7.19 7.14
CA GLY A 332 -19.00 -7.78 6.71
C GLY A 332 -19.90 -8.21 7.87
N GLY A 333 -19.88 -7.48 9.01
CA GLY A 333 -20.64 -7.81 10.21
C GLY A 333 -20.02 -8.90 11.09
N GLN A 334 -18.88 -9.48 10.71
CA GLN A 334 -18.18 -10.50 11.49
C GLN A 334 -16.97 -9.90 12.18
N VAL A 335 -16.75 -10.22 13.46
CA VAL A 335 -15.53 -9.83 14.18
C VAL A 335 -14.34 -10.58 13.60
N VAL A 336 -13.34 -9.84 13.13
CA VAL A 336 -12.09 -10.39 12.56
C VAL A 336 -10.88 -10.13 13.47
N TYR A 337 -11.00 -9.16 14.37
CA TYR A 337 -9.99 -8.86 15.39
C TYR A 337 -10.65 -8.28 16.62
N GLY A 338 -10.14 -8.63 17.82
CA GLY A 338 -10.52 -8.06 19.09
C GLY A 338 -9.35 -8.05 20.06
N ASN A 339 -9.23 -6.96 20.83
CA ASN A 339 -8.20 -6.77 21.85
C ASN A 339 -8.81 -6.10 23.10
N ASN A 340 -8.07 -6.02 24.19
CA ASN A 340 -8.50 -5.46 25.47
C ASN A 340 -9.90 -5.99 25.88
N GLU A 341 -10.88 -5.13 26.08
CA GLU A 341 -12.26 -5.47 26.45
C GLU A 341 -12.98 -6.35 25.41
N PHE A 342 -12.55 -6.33 24.15
CA PHE A 342 -13.10 -7.14 23.05
C PHE A 342 -12.33 -8.44 22.79
N LYS A 343 -11.32 -8.76 23.62
CA LYS A 343 -10.46 -9.93 23.41
C LYS A 343 -11.23 -11.25 23.30
N ASN A 344 -12.31 -11.39 24.07
CA ASN A 344 -13.14 -12.59 24.06
C ASN A 344 -13.97 -12.77 22.77
N LEU A 345 -14.10 -11.72 21.94
CA LEU A 345 -14.75 -11.76 20.65
C LEU A 345 -13.77 -12.08 19.53
N SER A 346 -12.47 -12.01 19.79
CA SER A 346 -11.43 -12.21 18.78
C SER A 346 -11.43 -13.66 18.29
N PRO A 347 -11.34 -13.90 16.98
CA PRO A 347 -11.10 -15.24 16.45
C PRO A 347 -9.79 -15.85 17.01
N GLU A 348 -9.75 -17.17 17.06
CA GLU A 348 -8.53 -17.90 17.42
C GLU A 348 -7.36 -17.52 16.51
N LEU A 349 -6.14 -17.55 17.08
CA LEU A 349 -4.93 -17.29 16.30
C LEU A 349 -4.68 -18.42 15.31
N PRO A 350 -4.31 -18.10 14.08
CA PRO A 350 -3.79 -19.12 13.15
C PRO A 350 -2.56 -19.81 13.77
N PRO A 351 -2.28 -21.07 13.39
CA PRO A 351 -1.03 -21.70 13.78
C PRO A 351 0.17 -20.88 13.29
N ALA A 352 1.16 -20.66 14.16
CA ALA A 352 2.43 -20.05 13.76
C ALA A 352 3.23 -21.10 12.97
N SER A 353 3.31 -20.93 11.66
CA SER A 353 3.90 -21.86 10.72
C SER A 353 4.56 -21.06 9.58
N PRO A 354 5.78 -21.43 9.17
CA PRO A 354 6.65 -22.48 9.74
C PRO A 354 7.17 -22.17 11.15
N ASP A 355 7.87 -23.10 11.78
CA ASP A 355 8.35 -22.99 13.18
C ASP A 355 9.19 -21.72 13.45
N TRP A 356 9.86 -21.21 12.44
CA TRP A 356 10.65 -19.98 12.51
C TRP A 356 9.83 -18.70 12.24
N SER A 357 8.52 -18.82 12.05
CA SER A 357 7.67 -17.67 11.76
C SER A 357 7.83 -16.58 12.83
N PRO A 358 8.07 -15.31 12.43
CA PRO A 358 8.21 -14.21 13.38
C PRO A 358 7.00 -14.06 14.31
N THR A 359 5.81 -14.40 13.86
CA THR A 359 4.58 -14.32 14.66
C THR A 359 4.57 -15.29 15.85
N GLY A 360 5.24 -16.44 15.71
CA GLY A 360 5.41 -17.40 16.81
C GLY A 360 6.40 -16.95 17.88
N VAL A 361 7.36 -16.12 17.50
CA VAL A 361 8.43 -15.65 18.40
C VAL A 361 8.11 -14.27 18.98
N TYR A 362 7.64 -13.32 18.16
CA TYR A 362 7.52 -11.91 18.52
C TYR A 362 6.07 -11.44 18.71
N GLY A 363 5.08 -12.23 18.27
CA GLY A 363 3.67 -11.80 18.26
C GLY A 363 3.39 -10.69 17.25
N TYR A 364 2.28 -9.99 17.47
CA TYR A 364 1.85 -8.88 16.60
C TYR A 364 2.26 -7.53 17.17
N GLY A 365 2.55 -6.57 16.30
CA GLY A 365 2.88 -5.21 16.70
C GLY A 365 4.19 -5.08 17.48
N GLY A 366 5.05 -6.08 17.49
CA GLY A 366 6.30 -6.07 18.25
C GLY A 366 6.12 -6.12 19.78
N ALA A 367 4.89 -6.28 20.29
CA ALA A 367 4.61 -6.26 21.73
C ALA A 367 5.37 -7.35 22.52
N ASN A 368 5.60 -8.52 21.92
CA ASN A 368 6.38 -9.59 22.54
C ASN A 368 7.89 -9.36 22.43
N LEU A 369 8.35 -8.57 21.46
CA LEU A 369 9.78 -8.25 21.31
C LEU A 369 10.28 -7.47 22.53
N ALA A 370 9.54 -6.47 22.99
CA ALA A 370 9.86 -5.72 24.21
C ALA A 370 9.90 -6.63 25.45
N ASN A 371 8.92 -7.51 25.62
CA ASN A 371 8.86 -8.45 26.71
C ASN A 371 9.95 -9.52 26.64
N THR A 372 10.30 -9.99 25.45
CA THR A 372 11.37 -10.98 25.24
C THR A 372 12.75 -10.36 25.49
N ILE A 373 12.97 -9.13 25.05
CA ILE A 373 14.21 -8.39 25.31
C ILE A 373 14.34 -8.12 26.83
N LEU A 374 13.27 -7.68 27.48
CA LEU A 374 13.26 -7.41 28.94
C LEU A 374 13.43 -8.68 29.79
N SER A 375 12.97 -9.84 29.32
CA SER A 375 13.14 -11.12 30.07
C SER A 375 14.52 -11.74 29.89
N HIS A 376 15.29 -11.38 28.88
CA HIS A 376 16.66 -11.86 28.67
C HIS A 376 17.73 -10.99 29.34
N ASP A 377 17.41 -9.76 29.72
CA ASP A 377 18.35 -8.81 30.32
C ASP A 377 18.50 -8.93 31.85
N SER A 378 18.03 -10.01 32.47
CA SER A 378 18.20 -10.19 33.90
C SER A 378 19.62 -10.58 34.36
N HIS A 379 20.58 -10.67 33.44
CA HIS A 379 21.96 -11.05 33.79
C HIS A 379 23.09 -10.11 33.35
N ASP A 380 22.83 -9.01 32.64
CA ASP A 380 23.87 -8.00 32.43
C ASP A 380 23.29 -6.57 32.33
N ASN A 381 23.32 -5.88 33.45
CA ASN A 381 22.91 -4.49 33.62
C ASN A 381 23.92 -3.55 32.91
N LYS A 382 23.66 -3.13 31.69
CA LYS A 382 24.08 -1.83 31.14
C LYS A 382 23.11 -1.36 30.07
N LEU A 383 22.00 -0.73 30.49
CA LEU A 383 21.17 0.12 29.65
C LEU A 383 22.01 1.37 29.25
N HIS A 384 22.41 1.45 28.00
CA HIS A 384 22.88 2.72 27.43
C HIS A 384 21.67 3.52 26.96
N SER A 385 21.37 4.62 27.63
CA SER A 385 20.43 5.63 27.16
C SER A 385 21.07 6.36 25.96
N CYS A 386 20.46 6.31 24.80
CA CYS A 386 20.90 7.03 23.62
C CYS A 386 20.32 8.44 23.62
N SER A 387 21.18 9.42 23.86
CA SER A 387 20.88 10.85 23.76
C SER A 387 21.40 11.51 22.47
N ASN A 388 21.84 10.72 21.48
CA ASN A 388 22.40 11.26 20.24
C ASN A 388 21.56 10.83 19.01
N PRO A 389 20.92 11.78 18.28
CA PRO A 389 20.07 11.49 17.14
C PRO A 389 20.80 10.99 15.87
N LEU A 390 22.13 10.85 15.90
CA LEU A 390 22.93 10.41 14.76
C LEU A 390 23.51 9.00 14.92
N HIS A 391 23.09 8.22 15.93
CA HIS A 391 23.58 6.86 16.10
C HIS A 391 22.68 5.84 15.38
N GLN A 392 23.25 5.17 14.39
CA GLN A 392 22.71 3.92 13.87
C GLN A 392 22.86 2.82 14.92
N HIS A 393 21.74 2.38 15.49
CA HIS A 393 21.73 1.21 16.37
C HIS A 393 21.58 -0.06 15.55
N THR A 394 22.61 -0.89 15.53
CA THR A 394 22.49 -2.29 15.14
C THR A 394 22.16 -3.11 16.39
N HIS A 395 20.94 -3.55 16.52
CA HIS A 395 20.60 -4.55 17.51
C HIS A 395 21.00 -5.93 16.98
N THR A 396 21.85 -6.64 17.71
CA THR A 396 22.21 -8.00 17.38
C THR A 396 21.34 -8.94 18.21
N VAL A 397 20.44 -9.68 17.56
CA VAL A 397 19.72 -10.78 18.18
C VAL A 397 20.54 -12.05 18.05
N ILE A 398 20.75 -12.75 19.14
CA ILE A 398 21.47 -14.03 19.15
C ILE A 398 20.42 -15.13 19.15
N GLY A 399 20.36 -15.93 18.08
CA GLY A 399 19.53 -17.13 18.01
C GLY A 399 19.94 -18.17 19.06
N LYS A 400 19.03 -19.11 19.37
CA LYS A 400 19.29 -20.22 20.32
C LYS A 400 20.49 -21.11 19.90
N ASP A 401 20.87 -21.05 18.64
CA ASP A 401 22.02 -21.73 18.03
C ASP A 401 23.31 -20.90 18.01
N GLY A 402 23.29 -19.70 18.63
CA GLY A 402 24.43 -18.79 18.67
C GLY A 402 24.61 -17.95 17.41
N THR A 403 23.70 -18.02 16.41
CA THR A 403 23.76 -17.17 15.23
C THR A 403 23.39 -15.73 15.60
N LYS A 404 24.18 -14.79 15.08
CA LYS A 404 23.93 -13.34 15.27
C LYS A 404 23.19 -12.79 14.08
N TRP A 405 22.00 -12.27 14.31
CA TRP A 405 21.22 -11.55 13.31
C TRP A 405 21.28 -10.06 13.60
N GLY A 406 21.75 -9.27 12.63
CA GLY A 406 21.66 -7.81 12.70
C GLY A 406 20.23 -7.40 12.34
N ILE A 407 19.45 -6.94 13.32
CA ILE A 407 18.19 -6.25 13.04
C ILE A 407 18.52 -4.76 12.94
N GLY A 408 18.33 -4.19 11.77
CA GLY A 408 18.29 -2.75 11.62
C GLY A 408 17.19 -2.16 12.50
N CYS A 409 17.28 -0.87 12.78
CA CYS A 409 16.40 -0.14 13.70
C CYS A 409 14.93 -0.61 13.63
N THR A 410 14.32 -0.84 14.79
CA THR A 410 12.92 -1.26 14.97
C THR A 410 11.87 -0.29 14.40
N CYS A 411 12.28 0.90 13.96
CA CYS A 411 11.41 1.82 13.21
C CYS A 411 11.04 1.31 11.81
N PHE A 412 11.68 0.27 11.31
CA PHE A 412 11.31 -0.46 10.10
C PHE A 412 10.68 -1.80 10.49
N ALA A 413 9.63 -1.73 11.30
CA ALA A 413 8.85 -2.92 11.59
C ALA A 413 8.27 -3.47 10.27
N PHE A 414 8.53 -4.71 10.05
CA PHE A 414 7.98 -5.56 9.02
C PHE A 414 6.45 -5.53 9.01
#